data_5d9768dfb03883105098728ca786bdea
#
_entry.id   5d9768dfb03883105098728ca786bdea
#
_cell.length_a   1.000
_cell.length_b   1.000
_cell.length_c   1.000
_cell.angle_alpha   90.00
_cell.angle_beta   90.00
_cell.angle_gamma   90.00
#
_symmetry.space_group_name_H-M   'P 1'
#
loop_
_entity.id
_entity.type
_entity.pdbx_description
1 polymer ?
#
loop_
_entity_poly.entity_id
_entity_poly.type
_entity_poly.pdbx_seq_one_letter_code
_entity_poly.pdbx_strand_id
1 'polypeptide(L)'
;IVVDTLLQGQAENMVNNLNRKAISEMGKATKAVECDFTTSTARYFFDKVVDALAEINASNEDESGYTLLVSPNQQGYIRKQLGEDLRYVEDYVRTGYIGHVCGVPVVVSKAVPDSACYLVNPNAITYFAKKGVETETDRDKNKRENIVYIRKVGLVALTDENYIAMLAKPQTENVVITKPANGAVKVAGTCGQDVFKVIVSVGSKSYTAKAANGTWEVAVDAVATGNKINAIGYAVGLAPKAATEVTV
;
A
#
# COMPACT_ATOMS: atom_id res chain seq x y z
N ILE A 1 -21.88 -9.35 -31.98
CA ILE A 1 -22.14 -9.71 -30.56
C ILE A 1 -20.93 -10.40 -29.96
N VAL A 2 -20.40 -11.50 -30.52
CA VAL A 2 -19.22 -12.20 -29.92
C VAL A 2 -17.96 -11.33 -29.90
N VAL A 3 -17.69 -10.58 -30.96
CA VAL A 3 -16.52 -9.69 -31.06
C VAL A 3 -16.61 -8.55 -30.03
N ASP A 4 -17.78 -7.95 -29.88
CA ASP A 4 -18.00 -6.87 -28.91
C ASP A 4 -17.79 -7.36 -27.48
N THR A 5 -18.28 -8.55 -27.14
CA THR A 5 -18.08 -9.16 -25.82
C THR A 5 -16.60 -9.45 -25.54
N LEU A 6 -15.85 -9.91 -26.55
CA LEU A 6 -14.40 -10.15 -26.40
C LEU A 6 -13.62 -8.84 -26.20
N LEU A 7 -13.96 -7.79 -26.96
CA LEU A 7 -13.33 -6.47 -26.82
C LEU A 7 -13.64 -5.84 -25.48
N GLN A 8 -14.88 -5.95 -24.98
CA GLN A 8 -15.24 -5.51 -23.64
C GLN A 8 -14.46 -6.25 -22.56
N GLY A 9 -14.37 -7.59 -22.65
CA GLY A 9 -13.58 -8.39 -21.71
C GLY A 9 -12.09 -8.03 -21.70
N GLN A 10 -11.51 -7.70 -22.85
CA GLN A 10 -10.13 -7.23 -22.93
C GLN A 10 -9.95 -5.84 -22.31
N ALA A 11 -10.87 -4.91 -22.55
CA ALA A 11 -10.85 -3.58 -21.95
C ALA A 11 -10.97 -3.66 -20.41
N GLU A 12 -11.89 -4.48 -19.90
CA GLU A 12 -12.02 -4.73 -18.46
C GLU A 12 -10.76 -5.33 -17.86
N ASN A 13 -10.11 -6.28 -18.53
CA ASN A 13 -8.85 -6.85 -18.08
C ASN A 13 -7.71 -5.83 -18.02
N MET A 14 -7.66 -4.90 -18.98
CA MET A 14 -6.69 -3.81 -18.97
C MET A 14 -6.90 -2.86 -17.78
N VAL A 15 -8.16 -2.49 -17.50
CA VAL A 15 -8.51 -1.64 -16.34
C VAL A 15 -8.19 -2.37 -15.04
N ASN A 16 -8.56 -3.63 -14.92
CA ASN A 16 -8.28 -4.45 -13.73
C ASN A 16 -6.77 -4.61 -13.49
N ASN A 17 -5.98 -4.76 -14.54
CA ASN A 17 -4.52 -4.80 -14.45
C ASN A 17 -3.94 -3.48 -13.96
N LEU A 18 -4.47 -2.36 -14.46
CA LEU A 18 -4.07 -1.02 -14.03
C LEU A 18 -4.38 -0.80 -12.55
N ASN A 19 -5.60 -1.17 -12.13
CA ASN A 19 -6.03 -1.07 -10.73
C ASN A 19 -5.15 -1.91 -9.81
N ARG A 20 -4.80 -3.15 -10.18
CA ARG A 20 -3.89 -4.00 -9.40
C ARG A 20 -2.50 -3.39 -9.25
N LYS A 21 -1.96 -2.79 -10.33
CA LYS A 21 -0.68 -2.09 -10.28
C LYS A 21 -0.74 -0.85 -9.39
N ALA A 22 -1.82 -0.07 -9.48
CA ALA A 22 -2.02 1.08 -8.59
C ALA A 22 -2.04 0.67 -7.12
N ILE A 23 -2.79 -0.37 -6.77
CA ILE A 23 -2.86 -0.87 -5.39
C ILE A 23 -1.52 -1.46 -4.93
N SER A 24 -0.79 -2.13 -5.82
CA SER A 24 0.58 -2.59 -5.49
C SER A 24 1.53 -1.43 -5.20
N GLU A 25 1.42 -0.31 -5.91
CA GLU A 25 2.21 0.89 -5.62
C GLU A 25 1.75 1.57 -4.32
N MET A 26 0.43 1.61 -4.03
CA MET A 26 -0.10 2.08 -2.75
C MET A 26 0.46 1.29 -1.56
N GLY A 27 0.65 -0.03 -1.73
CA GLY A 27 1.22 -0.90 -0.69
C GLY A 27 2.68 -0.61 -0.34
N LYS A 28 3.35 0.29 -1.08
CA LYS A 28 4.71 0.75 -0.80
C LYS A 28 4.75 2.02 0.05
N ALA A 29 3.59 2.55 0.46
CA ALA A 29 3.50 3.72 1.32
C ALA A 29 4.29 3.53 2.63
N THR A 30 4.98 4.57 3.07
CA THR A 30 5.77 4.55 4.30
C THR A 30 4.96 4.93 5.53
N LYS A 31 3.93 5.78 5.36
CA LYS A 31 3.00 6.12 6.43
C LYS A 31 2.03 4.97 6.62
N ALA A 32 2.10 4.30 7.76
CA ALA A 32 1.25 3.17 8.04
C ALA A 32 0.87 3.11 9.52
N VAL A 33 -0.40 2.85 9.76
CA VAL A 33 -0.97 2.59 11.07
C VAL A 33 -1.23 1.09 11.18
N GLU A 34 -0.75 0.49 12.27
CA GLU A 34 -1.02 -0.92 12.53
C GLU A 34 -2.50 -1.13 12.84
N CYS A 35 -3.12 -2.03 12.09
CA CYS A 35 -4.53 -2.37 12.22
C CYS A 35 -4.75 -3.88 12.09
N ASP A 36 -5.33 -4.47 13.14
CA ASP A 36 -5.75 -5.85 13.15
C ASP A 36 -7.24 -5.97 12.79
N PHE A 37 -7.52 -6.46 11.58
CA PHE A 37 -8.89 -6.66 11.08
C PHE A 37 -9.63 -7.85 11.71
N THR A 38 -9.08 -8.47 12.75
CA THR A 38 -9.72 -9.56 13.50
C THR A 38 -10.23 -9.12 14.87
N THR A 39 -9.83 -7.93 15.32
CA THR A 39 -10.18 -7.39 16.63
C THR A 39 -11.69 -7.12 16.74
N SER A 40 -12.32 -7.59 17.81
CA SER A 40 -13.75 -7.39 18.08
C SER A 40 -14.06 -6.18 18.95
N THR A 41 -13.04 -5.41 19.36
CA THR A 41 -13.23 -4.20 20.18
C THR A 41 -14.07 -3.17 19.42
N ALA A 42 -15.13 -2.69 20.03
CA ALA A 42 -16.01 -1.68 19.43
C ALA A 42 -15.22 -0.43 19.05
N ARG A 43 -15.55 0.16 17.88
CA ARG A 43 -14.93 1.36 17.33
C ARG A 43 -13.44 1.27 17.01
N TYR A 44 -12.79 0.12 17.22
CA TYR A 44 -11.35 -0.04 16.95
C TYR A 44 -10.95 0.43 15.55
N PHE A 45 -11.68 0.05 14.51
CA PHE A 45 -11.38 0.45 13.15
C PHE A 45 -11.56 1.97 12.94
N PHE A 46 -12.61 2.55 13.55
CA PHE A 46 -12.85 3.99 13.50
C PHE A 46 -11.65 4.76 14.08
N ASP A 47 -11.17 4.37 15.26
CA ASP A 47 -10.02 5.00 15.92
C ASP A 47 -8.75 4.88 15.06
N LYS A 48 -8.54 3.72 14.40
CA LYS A 48 -7.41 3.54 13.47
C LYS A 48 -7.49 4.41 12.22
N VAL A 49 -8.69 4.70 11.72
CA VAL A 49 -8.86 5.66 10.61
C VAL A 49 -8.55 7.08 11.09
N VAL A 50 -8.95 7.46 12.31
CA VAL A 50 -8.57 8.75 12.91
C VAL A 50 -7.06 8.87 13.07
N ASP A 51 -6.38 7.83 13.56
CA ASP A 51 -4.91 7.78 13.66
C ASP A 51 -4.26 7.98 12.28
N ALA A 52 -4.79 7.32 11.23
CA ALA A 52 -4.28 7.44 9.87
C ALA A 52 -4.48 8.84 9.28
N LEU A 53 -5.63 9.47 9.55
CA LEU A 53 -5.88 10.87 9.18
C LEU A 53 -4.91 11.82 9.90
N ALA A 54 -4.65 11.61 11.18
CA ALA A 54 -3.68 12.41 11.93
C ALA A 54 -2.27 12.29 11.37
N GLU A 55 -1.86 11.08 10.95
CA GLU A 55 -0.55 10.82 10.33
C GLU A 55 -0.39 11.55 8.99
N ILE A 56 -1.46 11.63 8.19
CA ILE A 56 -1.47 12.38 6.94
C ILE A 56 -1.47 13.89 7.23
N ASN A 57 -2.32 14.35 8.11
CA ASN A 57 -2.50 15.78 8.41
C ASN A 57 -1.27 16.39 9.07
N ALA A 58 -0.46 15.58 9.77
CA ALA A 58 0.85 16.01 10.27
C ALA A 58 1.79 16.52 9.16
N SER A 59 1.54 16.14 7.89
CA SER A 59 2.37 16.49 6.73
C SER A 59 1.68 17.39 5.71
N ASN A 60 0.36 17.55 5.76
CA ASN A 60 -0.43 18.28 4.77
C ASN A 60 -1.44 19.22 5.44
N GLU A 61 -1.58 20.41 4.87
CA GLU A 61 -2.59 21.40 5.30
C GLU A 61 -3.97 21.13 4.68
N ASP A 62 -4.05 20.35 3.61
CA ASP A 62 -5.30 20.06 2.88
C ASP A 62 -5.87 18.71 3.32
N GLU A 63 -6.95 18.74 4.08
CA GLU A 63 -7.68 17.57 4.59
C GLU A 63 -8.72 17.02 3.62
N SER A 64 -8.93 17.66 2.46
CA SER A 64 -10.00 17.30 1.54
C SER A 64 -9.60 16.21 0.53
N GLY A 65 -10.62 15.49 0.04
CA GLY A 65 -10.45 14.60 -1.11
C GLY A 65 -9.87 13.22 -0.83
N TYR A 66 -9.77 12.80 0.42
CA TYR A 66 -9.34 11.44 0.75
C TYR A 66 -10.45 10.41 0.52
N THR A 67 -10.05 9.20 0.14
CA THR A 67 -10.93 8.04 -0.06
C THR A 67 -10.33 6.84 0.65
N LEU A 68 -11.17 6.08 1.36
CA LEU A 68 -10.77 4.84 2.03
C LEU A 68 -11.06 3.65 1.10
N LEU A 69 -9.99 3.04 0.58
CA LEU A 69 -10.06 1.84 -0.26
C LEU A 69 -9.96 0.59 0.61
N VAL A 70 -10.97 -0.28 0.54
CA VAL A 70 -11.07 -1.49 1.36
C VAL A 70 -11.36 -2.73 0.52
N SER A 71 -11.00 -3.91 1.04
CA SER A 71 -11.43 -5.18 0.46
C SER A 71 -12.88 -5.52 0.85
N PRO A 72 -13.55 -6.44 0.14
CA PRO A 72 -14.89 -6.91 0.53
C PRO A 72 -14.93 -7.51 1.95
N ASN A 73 -13.86 -8.20 2.38
CA ASN A 73 -13.77 -8.77 3.72
C ASN A 73 -13.63 -7.68 4.79
N GLN A 74 -12.83 -6.66 4.52
CA GLN A 74 -12.68 -5.50 5.39
C GLN A 74 -13.98 -4.70 5.47
N GLN A 75 -14.73 -4.56 4.36
CA GLN A 75 -16.06 -3.95 4.41
C GLN A 75 -17.00 -4.71 5.36
N GLY A 76 -16.99 -6.04 5.31
CA GLY A 76 -17.74 -6.89 6.24
C GLY A 76 -17.32 -6.67 7.70
N TYR A 77 -16.02 -6.51 7.94
CA TYR A 77 -15.46 -6.19 9.25
C TYR A 77 -15.94 -4.81 9.74
N ILE A 78 -15.85 -3.77 8.90
CA ILE A 78 -16.31 -2.41 9.23
C ILE A 78 -17.79 -2.40 9.59
N ARG A 79 -18.63 -3.11 8.84
CA ARG A 79 -20.06 -3.25 9.14
C ARG A 79 -20.32 -3.84 10.51
N LYS A 80 -19.54 -4.84 10.93
CA LYS A 80 -19.65 -5.46 12.25
C LYS A 80 -19.21 -4.51 13.36
N GLN A 81 -18.13 -3.76 13.14
CA GLN A 81 -17.58 -2.80 14.09
C GLN A 81 -18.50 -1.61 14.33
N LEU A 82 -19.11 -1.07 13.27
CA LEU A 82 -19.97 0.10 13.31
C LEU A 82 -21.46 -0.24 13.49
N GLY A 83 -21.81 -1.53 13.52
CA GLY A 83 -23.19 -1.99 13.56
C GLY A 83 -23.99 -1.46 14.77
N GLU A 84 -23.36 -1.33 15.92
CA GLU A 84 -23.96 -0.75 17.12
C GLU A 84 -24.22 0.74 16.95
N ASP A 85 -23.27 1.50 16.43
CA ASP A 85 -23.36 2.95 16.24
C ASP A 85 -24.34 3.32 15.12
N LEU A 86 -24.41 2.49 14.07
CA LEU A 86 -25.23 2.74 12.89
C LEU A 86 -26.62 2.10 12.94
N ARG A 87 -26.98 1.39 14.01
CA ARG A 87 -28.29 0.69 14.14
C ARG A 87 -29.51 1.59 14.02
N TYR A 88 -29.37 2.89 14.25
CA TYR A 88 -30.43 3.87 14.12
C TYR A 88 -30.42 4.62 12.78
N VAL A 89 -29.46 4.34 11.89
CA VAL A 89 -29.38 4.93 10.56
C VAL A 89 -30.18 4.06 9.60
N GLU A 90 -31.28 4.58 9.07
CA GLU A 90 -32.22 3.82 8.23
C GLU A 90 -31.54 3.18 7.01
N ASP A 91 -30.68 3.91 6.32
CA ASP A 91 -29.97 3.39 5.15
C ASP A 91 -29.03 2.24 5.51
N TYR A 92 -28.36 2.28 6.65
CA TYR A 92 -27.52 1.19 7.11
C TYR A 92 -28.34 -0.03 7.48
N VAL A 93 -29.42 0.13 8.25
CA VAL A 93 -30.28 -0.97 8.71
C VAL A 93 -30.92 -1.69 7.54
N ARG A 94 -31.35 -0.95 6.52
CA ARG A 94 -32.03 -1.50 5.36
C ARG A 94 -31.10 -2.06 4.29
N THR A 95 -29.97 -1.42 4.01
CA THR A 95 -29.08 -1.74 2.89
C THR A 95 -27.70 -2.22 3.32
N GLY A 96 -27.30 -1.98 4.57
CA GLY A 96 -25.93 -2.19 5.06
C GLY A 96 -24.91 -1.22 4.44
N TYR A 97 -25.38 -0.10 3.88
CA TYR A 97 -24.54 0.91 3.29
C TYR A 97 -23.81 1.73 4.35
N ILE A 98 -22.47 1.76 4.29
CA ILE A 98 -21.65 2.50 5.26
C ILE A 98 -21.40 3.94 4.78
N GLY A 99 -21.28 4.15 3.47
CA GLY A 99 -21.03 5.46 2.87
C GLY A 99 -19.70 6.07 3.26
N HIS A 100 -19.59 6.58 4.48
CA HIS A 100 -18.43 7.30 5.00
C HIS A 100 -18.00 6.74 6.35
N VAL A 101 -16.70 6.78 6.63
CA VAL A 101 -16.08 6.53 7.94
C VAL A 101 -15.20 7.73 8.26
N CYS A 102 -15.40 8.37 9.41
CA CYS A 102 -14.71 9.62 9.81
C CYS A 102 -14.80 10.73 8.75
N GLY A 103 -15.93 10.85 8.04
CA GLY A 103 -16.09 11.82 6.94
C GLY A 103 -15.46 11.40 5.61
N VAL A 104 -14.73 10.30 5.58
CA VAL A 104 -14.04 9.78 4.38
C VAL A 104 -14.94 8.77 3.66
N PRO A 105 -15.18 8.91 2.34
CA PRO A 105 -15.96 7.95 1.57
C PRO A 105 -15.24 6.60 1.48
N VAL A 106 -16.01 5.50 1.61
CA VAL A 106 -15.51 4.13 1.55
C VAL A 106 -15.77 3.54 0.17
N VAL A 107 -14.70 3.10 -0.49
CA VAL A 107 -14.77 2.42 -1.80
C VAL A 107 -14.25 1.00 -1.68
N VAL A 108 -15.03 0.05 -2.15
CA VAL A 108 -14.71 -1.37 -2.07
C VAL A 108 -14.09 -1.85 -3.38
N SER A 109 -12.94 -2.50 -3.31
CA SER A 109 -12.30 -3.11 -4.48
C SER A 109 -11.75 -4.49 -4.15
N LYS A 110 -12.02 -5.45 -5.03
CA LYS A 110 -11.45 -6.82 -4.94
C LYS A 110 -9.92 -6.85 -5.15
N ALA A 111 -9.34 -5.79 -5.68
CA ALA A 111 -7.90 -5.71 -5.88
C ALA A 111 -7.15 -5.33 -4.60
N VAL A 112 -7.84 -4.78 -3.59
CA VAL A 112 -7.27 -4.46 -2.28
C VAL A 112 -7.03 -5.75 -1.50
N PRO A 113 -5.81 -5.97 -0.97
CA PRO A 113 -5.51 -7.14 -0.16
C PRO A 113 -6.22 -7.11 1.20
N ASP A 114 -6.52 -8.27 1.76
CA ASP A 114 -7.13 -8.37 3.10
C ASP A 114 -6.18 -7.99 4.24
N SER A 115 -4.89 -7.81 3.93
CA SER A 115 -3.86 -7.41 4.91
C SER A 115 -3.80 -5.91 5.14
N ALA A 116 -4.29 -5.09 4.19
CA ALA A 116 -4.19 -3.63 4.28
C ALA A 116 -5.39 -2.94 3.61
N CYS A 117 -5.76 -1.77 4.11
CA CYS A 117 -6.60 -0.80 3.42
C CYS A 117 -5.87 0.53 3.29
N TYR A 118 -6.29 1.35 2.35
CA TYR A 118 -5.56 2.55 1.96
C TYR A 118 -6.44 3.78 2.09
N LEU A 119 -5.95 4.76 2.84
CA LEU A 119 -6.50 6.11 2.89
C LEU A 119 -5.69 6.94 1.90
N VAL A 120 -6.27 7.29 0.76
CA VAL A 120 -5.55 7.85 -0.39
C VAL A 120 -6.24 9.08 -0.95
N ASN A 121 -5.46 10.09 -1.28
CA ASN A 121 -5.85 11.24 -2.09
C ASN A 121 -5.42 10.99 -3.55
N PRO A 122 -6.17 11.43 -4.57
CA PRO A 122 -5.79 11.30 -5.98
C PRO A 122 -4.39 11.80 -6.32
N ASN A 123 -3.86 12.77 -5.58
CA ASN A 123 -2.52 13.33 -5.78
C ASN A 123 -1.38 12.35 -5.40
N ALA A 124 -1.67 11.29 -4.62
CA ALA A 124 -0.66 10.32 -4.19
C ALA A 124 -0.12 9.48 -5.34
N ILE A 125 -0.95 9.17 -6.35
CA ILE A 125 -0.61 8.24 -7.42
C ILE A 125 -0.75 8.91 -8.77
N THR A 126 0.26 8.73 -9.62
CA THR A 126 0.25 9.23 -10.98
C THR A 126 0.38 8.07 -11.99
N TYR A 127 -0.46 8.14 -13.01
CA TYR A 127 -0.35 7.28 -14.18
C TYR A 127 0.40 7.98 -15.30
N PHE A 128 1.56 7.48 -15.66
CA PHE A 128 2.38 7.95 -16.77
C PHE A 128 2.08 7.14 -18.02
N ALA A 129 1.31 7.71 -18.96
CA ALA A 129 1.01 7.06 -20.22
C ALA A 129 2.17 7.29 -21.21
N LYS A 130 2.82 6.22 -21.67
CA LYS A 130 3.82 6.28 -22.74
C LYS A 130 3.16 6.15 -24.10
N LYS A 131 2.18 5.26 -24.23
CA LYS A 131 1.38 5.05 -25.43
C LYS A 131 -0.07 4.82 -25.06
N GLY A 132 -0.98 5.33 -25.88
CA GLY A 132 -2.40 5.08 -25.78
C GLY A 132 -2.75 3.61 -26.06
N VAL A 133 -4.03 3.35 -26.27
CA VAL A 133 -4.49 2.03 -26.71
C VAL A 133 -4.18 1.88 -28.21
N GLU A 134 -3.35 0.91 -28.55
CA GLU A 134 -3.04 0.50 -29.92
C GLU A 134 -3.79 -0.81 -30.19
N THR A 135 -4.49 -0.89 -31.30
CA THR A 135 -5.19 -2.11 -31.73
C THR A 135 -4.65 -2.54 -33.09
N GLU A 136 -4.17 -3.77 -33.16
CA GLU A 136 -3.68 -4.40 -34.37
C GLU A 136 -4.54 -5.64 -34.66
N THR A 137 -4.90 -5.83 -35.92
CA THR A 137 -5.64 -7.02 -36.35
C THR A 137 -4.80 -7.80 -37.32
N ASP A 138 -4.68 -9.11 -37.10
CA ASP A 138 -4.03 -10.04 -37.97
C ASP A 138 -4.94 -11.19 -38.33
N ARG A 139 -4.74 -11.83 -39.48
CA ARG A 139 -5.50 -12.99 -39.93
C ARG A 139 -4.57 -14.18 -40.16
N ASP A 140 -4.69 -15.17 -39.30
CA ASP A 140 -4.03 -16.46 -39.51
C ASP A 140 -4.78 -17.22 -40.60
N LYS A 141 -4.17 -17.32 -41.80
CA LYS A 141 -4.74 -18.02 -42.95
C LYS A 141 -4.77 -19.55 -42.75
N ASN A 142 -3.86 -20.09 -41.93
CA ASN A 142 -3.75 -21.53 -41.71
C ASN A 142 -4.83 -22.02 -40.78
N LYS A 143 -5.13 -21.27 -39.74
CA LYS A 143 -6.16 -21.55 -38.73
C LYS A 143 -7.52 -20.94 -39.07
N ARG A 144 -7.59 -20.06 -40.07
CA ARG A 144 -8.76 -19.25 -40.44
C ARG A 144 -9.32 -18.42 -39.27
N GLU A 145 -8.43 -17.94 -38.41
CA GLU A 145 -8.76 -17.13 -37.25
C GLU A 145 -8.38 -15.66 -37.49
N ASN A 146 -9.21 -14.76 -36.94
CA ASN A 146 -8.87 -13.34 -36.85
C ASN A 146 -8.33 -13.08 -35.45
N ILE A 147 -7.11 -12.52 -35.35
CA ILE A 147 -6.43 -12.22 -34.10
C ILE A 147 -6.46 -10.71 -33.90
N VAL A 148 -6.89 -10.27 -32.74
CA VAL A 148 -6.90 -8.85 -32.35
C VAL A 148 -5.92 -8.67 -31.20
N TYR A 149 -4.89 -7.85 -31.43
CA TYR A 149 -3.93 -7.46 -30.40
C TYR A 149 -4.30 -6.08 -29.87
N ILE A 150 -4.44 -5.97 -28.57
CA ILE A 150 -4.65 -4.68 -27.91
C ILE A 150 -3.46 -4.43 -26.97
N ARG A 151 -2.82 -3.28 -27.12
CA ARG A 151 -1.65 -2.89 -26.33
C ARG A 151 -1.84 -1.50 -25.73
N LYS A 152 -1.47 -1.36 -24.46
CA LYS A 152 -1.35 -0.07 -23.76
C LYS A 152 -0.03 -0.05 -23.00
N VAL A 153 0.73 1.02 -23.11
CA VAL A 153 2.02 1.15 -22.41
C VAL A 153 1.97 2.34 -21.47
N GLY A 154 2.17 2.06 -20.21
CA GLY A 154 2.19 3.07 -19.16
C GLY A 154 2.77 2.53 -17.86
N LEU A 155 3.05 3.43 -16.94
CA LEU A 155 3.54 3.17 -15.59
C LEU A 155 2.62 3.83 -14.58
N VAL A 156 2.29 3.13 -13.52
CA VAL A 156 1.68 3.70 -12.31
C VAL A 156 2.78 3.82 -11.28
N ALA A 157 2.87 4.94 -10.61
CA ALA A 157 3.85 5.14 -9.54
C ALA A 157 3.21 5.93 -8.39
N LEU A 158 3.61 5.60 -7.18
CA LEU A 158 3.40 6.43 -6.00
C LEU A 158 4.32 7.65 -6.13
N THR A 159 3.74 8.84 -6.34
CA THR A 159 4.48 10.08 -6.60
C THR A 159 4.64 10.93 -5.35
N ASP A 160 3.67 10.88 -4.44
CA ASP A 160 3.75 11.62 -3.18
C ASP A 160 3.25 10.76 -2.02
N GLU A 161 4.18 10.37 -1.15
CA GLU A 161 3.89 9.56 0.04
C GLU A 161 3.14 10.36 1.13
N ASN A 162 3.05 11.69 1.02
CA ASN A 162 2.33 12.50 2.00
C ASN A 162 0.81 12.42 1.85
N TYR A 163 0.32 12.07 0.68
CA TYR A 163 -1.10 11.97 0.37
C TYR A 163 -1.68 10.56 0.50
N ILE A 164 -0.98 9.67 1.19
CA ILE A 164 -1.43 8.31 1.42
C ILE A 164 -1.04 7.82 2.82
N ALA A 165 -1.96 7.14 3.50
CA ALA A 165 -1.66 6.32 4.66
C ALA A 165 -2.24 4.93 4.48
N MET A 166 -1.54 3.94 5.00
CA MET A 166 -1.93 2.54 4.97
C MET A 166 -2.35 2.09 6.36
N LEU A 167 -3.54 1.50 6.49
CA LEU A 167 -3.90 0.72 7.68
C LEU A 167 -3.62 -0.73 7.35
N ALA A 168 -2.66 -1.34 8.02
CA ALA A 168 -2.15 -2.64 7.63
C ALA A 168 -1.91 -3.56 8.82
N LYS A 169 -2.01 -4.87 8.58
CA LYS A 169 -1.64 -5.87 9.58
C LYS A 169 -0.16 -5.73 9.95
N PRO A 170 0.18 -6.04 11.21
CA PRO A 170 1.57 -6.01 11.64
C PRO A 170 2.41 -6.98 10.81
N GLN A 171 3.64 -6.58 10.51
CA GLN A 171 4.62 -7.44 9.86
C GLN A 171 5.12 -8.48 10.86
N THR A 172 5.07 -9.77 10.50
CA THR A 172 5.49 -10.87 11.37
C THR A 172 6.99 -11.14 11.31
N GLU A 173 7.64 -10.81 10.18
CA GLU A 173 9.07 -11.07 9.99
C GLU A 173 9.95 -10.01 10.63
N ASN A 174 11.07 -10.43 11.21
CA ASN A 174 11.97 -9.54 11.90
C ASN A 174 12.93 -8.84 10.95
N VAL A 175 13.20 -7.56 11.24
CA VAL A 175 14.31 -6.81 10.68
C VAL A 175 15.45 -6.83 11.71
N VAL A 176 16.63 -7.22 11.29
CA VAL A 176 17.80 -7.37 12.18
C VAL A 176 18.95 -6.53 11.65
N ILE A 177 19.61 -5.82 12.54
CA ILE A 177 20.82 -5.03 12.25
C ILE A 177 22.02 -5.89 12.64
N THR A 178 22.94 -6.09 11.71
CA THR A 178 24.25 -6.65 12.04
C THR A 178 25.10 -5.55 12.65
N LYS A 179 25.55 -5.71 13.91
CA LYS A 179 26.35 -4.70 14.60
C LYS A 179 27.61 -4.37 13.80
N PRO A 180 27.77 -3.11 13.32
CA PRO A 180 28.95 -2.72 12.59
C PRO A 180 30.12 -2.46 13.54
N ALA A 181 31.35 -2.51 13.01
CA ALA A 181 32.53 -2.10 13.74
C ALA A 181 32.63 -0.57 13.83
N ASN A 182 33.39 -0.07 14.80
CA ASN A 182 33.71 1.35 14.87
C ASN A 182 34.48 1.78 13.60
N GLY A 183 34.08 2.89 13.00
CA GLY A 183 34.61 3.41 11.75
C GLY A 183 34.01 2.75 10.50
N ALA A 184 33.06 1.85 10.63
CA ALA A 184 32.40 1.24 9.49
C ALA A 184 31.65 2.29 8.63
N VAL A 185 31.81 2.20 7.31
CA VAL A 185 31.12 3.06 6.32
C VAL A 185 29.93 2.36 5.66
N LYS A 186 29.56 1.21 6.19
CA LYS A 186 28.42 0.41 5.76
C LYS A 186 27.70 -0.20 6.95
N VAL A 187 26.37 -0.24 6.87
CA VAL A 187 25.52 -0.97 7.79
C VAL A 187 24.73 -2.00 6.98
N ALA A 188 24.65 -3.20 7.49
CA ALA A 188 23.98 -4.32 6.85
C ALA A 188 23.10 -5.07 7.85
N GLY A 189 22.23 -5.92 7.35
CA GLY A 189 21.39 -6.76 8.16
C GLY A 189 20.54 -7.74 7.37
N THR A 190 19.67 -8.44 8.07
CA THR A 190 18.69 -9.35 7.48
C THR A 190 17.28 -8.84 7.69
N CYS A 191 16.37 -9.24 6.82
CA CYS A 191 14.95 -8.90 6.90
C CYS A 191 14.10 -10.02 6.30
N GLY A 192 12.79 -9.89 6.39
CA GLY A 192 11.86 -10.79 5.72
C GLY A 192 11.96 -10.72 4.20
N GLN A 193 11.54 -11.79 3.53
CA GLN A 193 11.56 -11.90 2.06
C GLN A 193 10.69 -10.84 1.36
N ASP A 194 9.60 -10.42 2.03
CA ASP A 194 8.63 -9.45 1.49
C ASP A 194 9.07 -8.00 1.70
N VAL A 195 10.14 -7.77 2.47
CA VAL A 195 10.70 -6.43 2.70
C VAL A 195 11.37 -5.93 1.42
N PHE A 196 10.95 -4.79 0.93
CA PHE A 196 11.51 -4.17 -0.29
C PHE A 196 12.45 -3.00 0.01
N LYS A 197 12.30 -2.37 1.17
CA LYS A 197 13.05 -1.18 1.59
C LYS A 197 13.32 -1.22 3.08
N VAL A 198 14.50 -0.79 3.50
CA VAL A 198 14.85 -0.56 4.91
C VAL A 198 15.35 0.86 5.05
N ILE A 199 14.78 1.62 5.96
CA ILE A 199 15.28 2.95 6.34
C ILE A 199 16.14 2.77 7.59
N VAL A 200 17.40 3.17 7.48
CA VAL A 200 18.41 3.05 8.54
C VAL A 200 18.74 4.44 9.06
N SER A 201 18.61 4.66 10.35
CA SER A 201 18.98 5.89 11.01
C SER A 201 20.24 5.68 11.84
N VAL A 202 21.25 6.51 11.60
CA VAL A 202 22.51 6.54 12.37
C VAL A 202 22.66 7.93 13.00
N GLY A 203 22.43 8.02 14.30
CA GLY A 203 22.30 9.30 14.97
C GLY A 203 21.13 10.13 14.39
N SER A 204 21.42 11.30 13.83
CA SER A 204 20.42 12.21 13.22
C SER A 204 20.25 12.02 11.70
N LYS A 205 21.04 11.17 11.07
CA LYS A 205 21.01 10.94 9.62
C LYS A 205 20.24 9.67 9.27
N SER A 206 19.47 9.74 8.19
CA SER A 206 18.70 8.61 7.67
C SER A 206 19.17 8.22 6.27
N TYR A 207 19.26 6.92 6.04
CA TYR A 207 19.72 6.30 4.79
C TYR A 207 18.69 5.26 4.35
N THR A 208 18.53 5.10 3.05
CA THR A 208 17.60 4.11 2.49
C THR A 208 18.36 2.96 1.84
N ALA A 209 18.14 1.76 2.33
CA ALA A 209 18.63 0.51 1.76
C ALA A 209 17.55 -0.15 0.92
N LYS A 210 17.91 -0.69 -0.24
CA LYS A 210 17.06 -1.64 -0.96
C LYS A 210 17.26 -3.03 -0.38
N ALA A 211 16.17 -3.66 0.06
CA ALA A 211 16.22 -5.04 0.51
C ALA A 211 16.04 -6.00 -0.69
N ALA A 212 16.78 -7.09 -0.68
CA ALA A 212 16.67 -8.16 -1.67
C ALA A 212 17.05 -9.50 -1.05
N ASN A 213 16.28 -10.54 -1.34
CA ASN A 213 16.55 -11.91 -0.89
C ASN A 213 16.75 -12.04 0.64
N GLY A 214 16.00 -11.27 1.42
CA GLY A 214 16.08 -11.31 2.87
C GLY A 214 17.30 -10.61 3.49
N THR A 215 18.05 -9.83 2.70
CA THR A 215 19.22 -9.07 3.17
C THR A 215 19.15 -7.62 2.71
N TRP A 216 19.82 -6.74 3.44
CA TRP A 216 19.95 -5.34 3.08
C TRP A 216 21.32 -4.79 3.50
N GLU A 217 21.81 -3.82 2.74
CA GLU A 217 23.06 -3.11 3.00
C GLU A 217 22.91 -1.67 2.54
N VAL A 218 23.51 -0.76 3.30
CA VAL A 218 23.53 0.67 2.95
C VAL A 218 24.88 1.29 3.31
N ALA A 219 25.39 2.15 2.43
CA ALA A 219 26.53 2.98 2.73
C ALA A 219 26.10 4.12 3.64
N VAL A 220 26.88 4.36 4.69
CA VAL A 220 26.64 5.39 5.70
C VAL A 220 27.94 6.18 5.95
N ASP A 221 27.83 7.31 6.61
CA ASP A 221 29.02 7.96 7.14
C ASP A 221 29.70 7.07 8.19
N ALA A 222 31.00 7.26 8.41
CA ALA A 222 31.77 6.47 9.37
C ALA A 222 31.09 6.43 10.74
N VAL A 223 30.70 5.26 11.19
CA VAL A 223 29.95 5.05 12.42
C VAL A 223 30.92 5.14 13.60
N ALA A 224 30.65 6.03 14.56
CA ALA A 224 31.48 6.19 15.76
C ALA A 224 30.96 5.34 16.92
N THR A 225 31.86 4.99 17.84
CA THR A 225 31.50 4.34 19.11
C THR A 225 30.47 5.18 19.87
N GLY A 226 29.39 4.54 20.32
CA GLY A 226 28.27 5.18 21.00
C GLY A 226 27.15 5.63 20.05
N ASN A 227 27.32 5.55 18.73
CA ASN A 227 26.23 5.81 17.80
C ASN A 227 25.14 4.74 17.92
N LYS A 228 23.89 5.20 18.01
CA LYS A 228 22.71 4.37 17.98
C LYS A 228 22.26 4.19 16.53
N ILE A 229 22.00 2.95 16.18
CA ILE A 229 21.54 2.56 14.85
C ILE A 229 20.14 1.96 14.99
N ASN A 230 19.18 2.54 14.28
CA ASN A 230 17.82 2.04 14.14
C ASN A 230 17.55 1.67 12.69
N ALA A 231 16.77 0.67 12.45
CA ALA A 231 16.33 0.28 11.12
C ALA A 231 14.83 -0.03 11.13
N ILE A 232 14.13 0.42 10.10
CA ILE A 232 12.70 0.14 9.90
C ILE A 232 12.53 -0.51 8.54
N GLY A 233 12.01 -1.73 8.53
CA GLY A 233 11.72 -2.47 7.30
C GLY A 233 10.30 -2.26 6.81
N TYR A 234 10.16 -2.06 5.51
CA TYR A 234 8.89 -1.83 4.83
C TYR A 234 8.61 -2.99 3.89
N ALA A 235 7.47 -3.65 4.08
CA ALA A 235 6.95 -4.70 3.21
C ALA A 235 5.67 -4.23 2.53
N VAL A 236 5.40 -4.73 1.33
CA VAL A 236 4.22 -4.32 0.55
C VAL A 236 2.93 -4.75 1.24
N GLY A 237 2.08 -3.79 1.59
CA GLY A 237 0.77 -4.06 2.21
C GLY A 237 0.84 -4.58 3.65
N LEU A 238 1.95 -4.35 4.37
CA LEU A 238 2.12 -4.66 5.79
C LEU A 238 2.64 -3.45 6.55
N ALA A 239 2.32 -3.34 7.83
CA ALA A 239 2.82 -2.26 8.67
C ALA A 239 4.35 -2.34 8.81
N PRO A 240 5.06 -1.19 8.84
CA PRO A 240 6.51 -1.16 9.03
C PRO A 240 6.91 -1.82 10.34
N LYS A 241 8.07 -2.46 10.36
CA LYS A 241 8.64 -3.07 11.57
C LYS A 241 10.01 -2.51 11.87
N ALA A 242 10.16 -2.00 13.09
CA ALA A 242 11.45 -1.57 13.59
C ALA A 242 12.30 -2.76 14.05
N ALA A 243 13.60 -2.69 13.76
CA ALA A 243 14.59 -3.58 14.34
C ALA A 243 14.89 -3.19 15.80
N THR A 244 15.48 -4.12 16.56
CA THR A 244 16.07 -3.78 17.85
C THR A 244 17.24 -2.80 17.63
N GLU A 245 17.25 -1.69 18.37
CA GLU A 245 18.33 -0.70 18.33
C GLU A 245 19.70 -1.33 18.64
N VAL A 246 20.68 -1.00 17.87
CA VAL A 246 22.07 -1.44 18.06
C VAL A 246 22.97 -0.26 18.37
N THR A 247 23.74 -0.32 19.45
CA THR A 247 24.77 0.67 19.77
C THR A 247 26.15 0.14 19.39
N VAL A 248 26.94 0.95 18.68
CA VAL A 248 28.30 0.62 18.21
C VAL A 248 29.34 0.73 19.30
#